data_922694331cadec912d33e63590c8ee0e
#
_entry.id   922694331cadec912d33e63590c8ee0e
#
_cell.length_a   1.000
_cell.length_b   1.000
_cell.length_c   1.000
_cell.angle_alpha   90.00
_cell.angle_beta   90.00
_cell.angle_gamma   90.00
#
_symmetry.space_group_name_H-M   'P 1'
#
loop_
_entity.id
_entity.type
_entity.pdbx_description
1 polymer ?
#
loop_
_entity_poly.entity_id
_entity_poly.type
_entity_poly.pdbx_seq_one_letter_code
_entity_poly.pdbx_strand_id
1 'polypeptide(L)'
;MQGWYLVIRNLVNSLYLKLKRKKWSLIILLTIFIFVLILNLKTLYIADDYVYHFFYQTSSPTEIVHQQKISTLLIPASMWNHYFLWNGRFIAHSIVQYFMQFDTKIPFDICNSLIFVVLIMRMDRFASKLSNKKAQAFVLPLIFVFTWFYLPFFGQSVLWVSGAGNYLWMSVIYLGFIMYNLKFREASLQTFVAAGIIGFLAGASNENSGPAAILIVLLFMIKRFIETHKISLVSSISVFFGAVGFLLMLLSPGSQKRGMMSRTWLVIHKNLENIYNLTFDNWKWLYLLVIVLTIAGVVLKKLSIDSCWSIIFFMVGHFAAVYAMALSPEEPQRTFFGGVIFLGIALFIPVYALFSEVKLVLPVLSILMIILFVRSYVPAYQDINQSYQVNKMQYEKILTAKKEGKNSAHVPILPVAKSTYNATYQTFTLDEPSDQLMNLWVAKYFDIGKVYGYHIK
;
A
#
# COMPACT_ATOMS: atom_id res chain seq x y z
N MET A 1 26.30 -25.32 -42.81
CA MET A 1 24.87 -25.06 -42.85
C MET A 1 24.14 -25.49 -41.56
N GLN A 2 24.40 -26.62 -40.94
CA GLN A 2 23.74 -27.09 -39.70
C GLN A 2 23.88 -26.12 -38.50
N GLY A 3 25.02 -25.46 -38.32
CA GLY A 3 25.24 -24.55 -37.19
C GLY A 3 24.36 -23.26 -37.23
N TRP A 4 24.17 -22.69 -38.40
CA TRP A 4 23.31 -21.50 -38.58
C TRP A 4 21.82 -21.82 -38.40
N TYR A 5 21.36 -22.98 -38.81
CA TYR A 5 20.00 -23.47 -38.61
C TYR A 5 19.67 -23.61 -37.11
N LEU A 6 20.59 -24.19 -36.32
CA LEU A 6 20.44 -24.31 -34.86
C LEU A 6 20.38 -22.94 -34.17
N VAL A 7 21.22 -21.98 -34.58
CA VAL A 7 21.23 -20.61 -34.02
C VAL A 7 19.92 -19.89 -34.32
N ILE A 8 19.46 -19.94 -35.58
CA ILE A 8 18.19 -19.30 -35.99
C ILE A 8 17.02 -19.95 -35.27
N ARG A 9 16.95 -21.28 -35.20
CA ARG A 9 15.89 -22.01 -34.48
C ARG A 9 15.84 -21.65 -33.00
N ASN A 10 17.00 -21.53 -32.34
CA ASN A 10 17.09 -21.15 -30.94
C ASN A 10 16.65 -19.67 -30.73
N LEU A 11 16.99 -18.79 -31.65
CA LEU A 11 16.61 -17.38 -31.63
C LEU A 11 15.07 -17.23 -31.80
N VAL A 12 14.48 -17.92 -32.78
CA VAL A 12 13.02 -17.95 -33.01
C VAL A 12 12.28 -18.53 -31.84
N ASN A 13 12.74 -19.67 -31.28
CA ASN A 13 12.15 -20.27 -30.09
C ASN A 13 12.26 -19.35 -28.86
N SER A 14 13.39 -18.68 -28.67
CA SER A 14 13.57 -17.71 -27.60
C SER A 14 12.62 -16.52 -27.75
N LEU A 15 12.46 -16.00 -28.96
CA LEU A 15 11.55 -14.89 -29.28
C LEU A 15 10.09 -15.30 -29.06
N TYR A 16 9.69 -16.46 -29.54
CA TYR A 16 8.36 -17.04 -29.35
C TYR A 16 8.02 -17.21 -27.85
N LEU A 17 8.94 -17.80 -27.07
CA LEU A 17 8.76 -17.97 -25.62
C LEU A 17 8.67 -16.63 -24.89
N LYS A 18 9.45 -15.64 -25.31
CA LYS A 18 9.41 -14.27 -24.76
C LYS A 18 8.06 -13.58 -25.05
N LEU A 19 7.56 -13.69 -26.27
CA LEU A 19 6.25 -13.15 -26.68
C LEU A 19 5.11 -13.85 -25.95
N LYS A 20 5.13 -15.20 -25.88
CA LYS A 20 4.13 -16.00 -25.15
C LYS A 20 4.09 -15.64 -23.68
N ARG A 21 5.25 -15.50 -23.02
CA ARG A 21 5.34 -15.08 -21.62
C ARG A 21 4.77 -13.67 -21.42
N LYS A 22 5.10 -12.73 -22.32
CA LYS A 22 4.60 -11.35 -22.26
C LYS A 22 3.08 -11.29 -22.37
N LYS A 23 2.49 -12.13 -23.24
CA LYS A 23 1.03 -12.25 -23.42
C LYS A 23 0.37 -12.76 -22.13
N TRP A 24 0.88 -13.83 -21.51
CA TRP A 24 0.31 -14.34 -20.26
C TRP A 24 0.46 -13.37 -19.09
N SER A 25 1.60 -12.72 -18.94
CA SER A 25 1.77 -11.68 -17.91
C SER A 25 0.74 -10.55 -18.08
N LEU A 26 0.49 -10.10 -19.30
CA LEU A 26 -0.50 -9.05 -19.56
C LEU A 26 -1.93 -9.50 -19.21
N ILE A 27 -2.32 -10.71 -19.61
CA ILE A 27 -3.65 -11.27 -19.29
C ILE A 27 -3.83 -11.37 -17.77
N ILE A 28 -2.85 -11.90 -17.05
CA ILE A 28 -2.91 -12.04 -15.59
C ILE A 28 -3.02 -10.67 -14.91
N LEU A 29 -2.20 -9.69 -15.31
CA LEU A 29 -2.24 -8.35 -14.74
C LEU A 29 -3.56 -7.63 -15.03
N LEU A 30 -4.13 -7.82 -16.23
CA LEU A 30 -5.45 -7.28 -16.56
C LEU A 30 -6.55 -7.95 -15.71
N THR A 31 -6.47 -9.25 -15.48
CA THR A 31 -7.40 -9.98 -14.60
C THR A 31 -7.31 -9.46 -13.16
N ILE A 32 -6.10 -9.28 -12.63
CA ILE A 32 -5.88 -8.69 -11.29
C ILE A 32 -6.48 -7.27 -11.23
N PHE A 33 -6.21 -6.45 -12.24
CA PHE A 33 -6.79 -5.10 -12.36
C PHE A 33 -8.32 -5.13 -12.27
N ILE A 34 -8.99 -6.01 -13.03
CA ILE A 34 -10.44 -6.13 -13.05
C ILE A 34 -10.98 -6.54 -11.66
N PHE A 35 -10.39 -7.53 -10.99
CA PHE A 35 -10.82 -7.95 -9.66
C PHE A 35 -10.73 -6.81 -8.64
N VAL A 36 -9.62 -6.07 -8.64
CA VAL A 36 -9.41 -4.94 -7.71
C VAL A 36 -10.32 -3.77 -8.09
N LEU A 37 -10.52 -3.49 -9.38
CA LEU A 37 -11.42 -2.44 -9.84
C LEU A 37 -12.87 -2.69 -9.42
N ILE A 38 -13.35 -3.94 -9.52
CA ILE A 38 -14.69 -4.30 -9.05
C ILE A 38 -14.87 -3.96 -7.57
N LEU A 39 -13.89 -4.26 -6.72
CA LEU A 39 -13.95 -3.93 -5.29
C LEU A 39 -13.87 -2.43 -5.04
N ASN A 40 -13.02 -1.70 -5.76
CA ASN A 40 -12.93 -0.24 -5.68
C ASN A 40 -14.25 0.43 -6.04
N LEU A 41 -14.90 0.01 -7.15
CA LEU A 41 -16.21 0.52 -7.59
C LEU A 41 -17.34 0.22 -6.60
N LYS A 42 -17.17 -0.80 -5.75
CA LYS A 42 -18.13 -1.16 -4.68
C LYS A 42 -17.78 -0.55 -3.32
N THR A 43 -16.71 0.22 -3.22
CA THR A 43 -16.34 0.95 -2.01
C THR A 43 -16.54 2.44 -2.25
N LEU A 44 -17.54 3.06 -1.62
CA LEU A 44 -17.78 4.50 -1.70
C LEU A 44 -16.90 5.27 -0.73
N TYR A 45 -17.05 6.60 -0.68
CA TYR A 45 -16.35 7.44 0.30
C TYR A 45 -16.78 7.10 1.72
N ILE A 46 -15.83 7.06 2.64
CA ILE A 46 -16.03 6.74 4.07
C ILE A 46 -15.08 7.57 4.93
N ALA A 47 -15.46 7.74 6.19
CA ALA A 47 -14.63 8.33 7.24
C ALA A 47 -13.94 9.64 6.79
N ASP A 48 -12.62 9.74 6.91
CA ASP A 48 -11.82 10.93 6.61
C ASP A 48 -11.91 11.41 5.17
N ASP A 49 -12.41 10.60 4.22
CA ASP A 49 -12.57 11.04 2.84
C ASP A 49 -13.42 12.30 2.75
N TYR A 50 -14.50 12.39 3.54
CA TYR A 50 -15.37 13.56 3.57
C TYR A 50 -14.65 14.83 4.04
N VAL A 51 -13.67 14.69 4.96
CA VAL A 51 -12.82 15.81 5.43
C VAL A 51 -11.94 16.32 4.30
N TYR A 52 -11.32 15.41 3.54
CA TYR A 52 -10.37 15.76 2.47
C TYR A 52 -11.02 16.27 1.19
N HIS A 53 -12.36 16.26 1.11
CA HIS A 53 -13.09 16.97 0.07
C HIS A 53 -12.98 18.49 0.17
N PHE A 54 -12.58 18.99 1.34
CA PHE A 54 -12.45 20.42 1.63
C PHE A 54 -11.01 20.83 1.86
N PHE A 55 -10.76 22.14 1.72
CA PHE A 55 -9.53 22.75 2.22
C PHE A 55 -9.39 22.43 3.71
N TYR A 56 -8.27 21.85 4.12
CA TYR A 56 -8.08 21.38 5.49
C TYR A 56 -7.92 22.56 6.46
N GLN A 57 -8.83 22.69 7.39
CA GLN A 57 -8.81 23.71 8.45
C GLN A 57 -8.76 23.08 9.84
N THR A 58 -9.44 21.97 10.04
CA THR A 58 -9.56 21.29 11.33
C THR A 58 -10.09 19.86 11.12
N SER A 59 -9.94 19.01 12.12
CA SER A 59 -10.59 17.71 12.17
C SER A 59 -12.03 17.76 12.68
N SER A 60 -12.47 18.90 13.29
CA SER A 60 -13.81 19.11 13.83
C SER A 60 -14.67 19.91 12.86
N PRO A 61 -15.77 19.33 12.33
CA PRO A 61 -16.62 20.05 11.37
C PRO A 61 -17.33 21.28 11.97
N THR A 62 -17.49 21.34 13.28
CA THR A 62 -18.13 22.48 13.97
C THR A 62 -17.24 23.72 14.05
N GLU A 63 -15.93 23.58 13.88
CA GLU A 63 -14.95 24.67 13.92
C GLU A 63 -14.71 25.31 12.55
N ILE A 64 -15.29 24.77 11.46
CA ILE A 64 -15.13 25.33 10.11
C ILE A 64 -15.97 26.57 9.94
N VAL A 65 -15.31 27.72 9.75
CA VAL A 65 -15.95 29.00 9.52
C VAL A 65 -16.42 29.16 8.06
N HIS A 66 -15.56 28.83 7.11
CA HIS A 66 -15.86 28.86 5.68
C HIS A 66 -15.52 27.54 5.01
N GLN A 67 -16.53 26.88 4.47
CA GLN A 67 -16.37 25.62 3.76
C GLN A 67 -15.89 25.89 2.33
N GLN A 68 -14.65 25.49 2.02
CA GLN A 68 -14.07 25.63 0.70
C GLN A 68 -13.78 24.25 0.11
N LYS A 69 -14.43 23.91 -1.02
CA LYS A 69 -14.14 22.68 -1.76
C LYS A 69 -12.69 22.69 -2.22
N ILE A 70 -12.03 21.53 -2.12
CA ILE A 70 -10.64 21.41 -2.55
C ILE A 70 -10.51 21.47 -4.07
N SER A 71 -9.42 22.06 -4.55
CA SER A 71 -9.02 22.02 -5.94
C SER A 71 -7.50 21.83 -6.03
N THR A 72 -6.99 21.42 -7.18
CA THR A 72 -5.55 21.16 -7.37
C THR A 72 -4.68 22.34 -6.93
N LEU A 73 -5.10 23.59 -7.21
CA LEU A 73 -4.34 24.78 -6.85
C LEU A 73 -4.32 25.05 -5.34
N LEU A 74 -5.31 24.58 -4.61
CA LEU A 74 -5.41 24.75 -3.16
C LEU A 74 -4.69 23.66 -2.36
N ILE A 75 -4.34 22.52 -2.98
CA ILE A 75 -3.70 21.40 -2.29
C ILE A 75 -2.43 21.81 -1.54
N PRO A 76 -1.48 22.59 -2.11
CA PRO A 76 -0.27 22.97 -1.38
C PRO A 76 -0.57 23.77 -0.09
N ALA A 77 -1.48 24.75 -0.15
CA ALA A 77 -1.88 25.54 1.01
C ALA A 77 -2.67 24.69 2.02
N SER A 78 -3.54 23.82 1.55
CA SER A 78 -4.28 22.88 2.39
C SER A 78 -3.35 21.91 3.13
N MET A 79 -2.31 21.40 2.45
CA MET A 79 -1.31 20.51 3.06
C MET A 79 -0.39 21.26 4.02
N TRP A 80 -0.14 22.54 3.80
CA TRP A 80 0.54 23.40 4.78
C TRP A 80 -0.25 23.47 6.09
N ASN A 81 -1.56 23.76 6.04
CA ASN A 81 -2.41 23.71 7.23
C ASN A 81 -2.44 22.34 7.88
N HIS A 82 -2.61 21.29 7.08
CA HIS A 82 -2.64 19.91 7.55
C HIS A 82 -1.36 19.52 8.31
N TYR A 83 -0.19 19.99 7.83
CA TYR A 83 1.12 19.76 8.46
C TYR A 83 1.20 20.33 9.88
N PHE A 84 0.64 21.53 10.09
CA PHE A 84 0.64 22.18 11.39
C PHE A 84 -0.48 21.75 12.33
N LEU A 85 -1.62 21.35 11.77
CA LEU A 85 -2.82 21.06 12.55
C LEU A 85 -3.05 19.58 12.80
N TRP A 86 -2.56 18.69 11.89
CA TRP A 86 -2.89 17.27 11.97
C TRP A 86 -1.68 16.34 11.95
N ASN A 87 -1.00 16.18 10.80
CA ASN A 87 0.22 15.35 10.71
C ASN A 87 1.08 15.71 9.49
N GLY A 88 2.32 15.17 9.46
CA GLY A 88 3.29 15.42 8.43
C GLY A 88 3.17 14.59 7.15
N ARG A 89 2.13 13.78 6.95
CA ARG A 89 1.95 12.93 5.76
C ARG A 89 1.47 13.70 4.53
N PHE A 90 2.07 14.85 4.26
CA PHE A 90 1.63 15.75 3.19
C PHE A 90 1.65 15.10 1.79
N ILE A 91 2.56 14.16 1.50
CA ILE A 91 2.60 13.43 0.22
C ILE A 91 1.34 12.58 0.05
N ALA A 92 1.03 11.74 1.04
CA ALA A 92 -0.13 10.85 1.01
C ALA A 92 -1.44 11.64 0.90
N HIS A 93 -1.61 12.66 1.73
CA HIS A 93 -2.84 13.46 1.76
C HIS A 93 -2.96 14.41 0.56
N SER A 94 -1.86 14.82 -0.09
CA SER A 94 -1.93 15.50 -1.39
C SER A 94 -2.56 14.62 -2.46
N ILE A 95 -2.20 13.34 -2.51
CA ILE A 95 -2.81 12.36 -3.43
C ILE A 95 -4.29 12.18 -3.09
N VAL A 96 -4.64 12.03 -1.80
CA VAL A 96 -6.03 11.91 -1.35
C VAL A 96 -6.84 13.13 -1.82
N GLN A 97 -6.40 14.34 -1.51
CA GLN A 97 -7.10 15.56 -1.89
C GLN A 97 -7.21 15.76 -3.41
N TYR A 98 -6.19 15.31 -4.17
CA TYR A 98 -6.26 15.35 -5.62
C TYR A 98 -7.44 14.54 -6.17
N PHE A 99 -7.74 13.38 -5.58
CA PHE A 99 -8.91 12.60 -5.99
C PHE A 99 -10.21 13.09 -5.35
N MET A 100 -10.16 13.68 -4.17
CA MET A 100 -11.35 14.21 -3.49
C MET A 100 -11.91 15.51 -4.11
N GLN A 101 -11.21 16.14 -5.05
CA GLN A 101 -11.74 17.27 -5.80
C GLN A 101 -12.81 16.90 -6.84
N PHE A 102 -12.83 15.63 -7.27
CA PHE A 102 -13.79 15.15 -8.29
C PHE A 102 -15.15 14.82 -7.66
N ASP A 103 -16.23 14.99 -8.44
CA ASP A 103 -17.59 14.71 -7.99
C ASP A 103 -17.91 13.22 -7.93
N THR A 104 -17.02 12.38 -8.46
CA THR A 104 -17.15 10.91 -8.49
C THR A 104 -15.86 10.25 -8.09
N LYS A 105 -15.95 9.08 -7.45
CA LYS A 105 -14.80 8.27 -7.05
C LYS A 105 -14.14 7.52 -8.22
N ILE A 106 -14.76 7.46 -9.40
CA ILE A 106 -14.28 6.66 -10.54
C ILE A 106 -12.83 6.95 -10.94
N PRO A 107 -12.35 8.21 -11.02
CA PRO A 107 -10.94 8.49 -11.31
C PRO A 107 -9.99 7.83 -10.31
N PHE A 108 -10.33 7.87 -9.01
CA PHE A 108 -9.57 7.18 -7.99
C PHE A 108 -9.61 5.67 -8.19
N ASP A 109 -10.79 5.07 -8.41
CA ASP A 109 -10.98 3.62 -8.51
C ASP A 109 -10.13 3.01 -9.62
N ILE A 110 -10.06 3.68 -10.79
CA ILE A 110 -9.24 3.25 -11.92
C ILE A 110 -7.74 3.39 -11.58
N CYS A 111 -7.32 4.58 -11.14
CA CYS A 111 -5.91 4.83 -10.82
C CYS A 111 -5.43 3.95 -9.68
N ASN A 112 -6.22 3.78 -8.64
CA ASN A 112 -5.89 2.96 -7.48
C ASN A 112 -5.73 1.48 -7.84
N SER A 113 -6.59 0.95 -8.72
CA SER A 113 -6.48 -0.41 -9.23
C SER A 113 -5.22 -0.60 -10.09
N LEU A 114 -4.84 0.42 -10.88
CA LEU A 114 -3.57 0.42 -11.62
C LEU A 114 -2.37 0.46 -10.67
N ILE A 115 -2.40 1.26 -9.61
CA ILE A 115 -1.34 1.32 -8.61
C ILE A 115 -1.16 -0.02 -7.91
N PHE A 116 -2.25 -0.75 -7.63
CA PHE A 116 -2.16 -2.11 -7.09
C PHE A 116 -1.46 -3.07 -8.06
N VAL A 117 -1.77 -3.00 -9.35
CA VAL A 117 -1.06 -3.78 -10.38
C VAL A 117 0.43 -3.41 -10.43
N VAL A 118 0.75 -2.12 -10.32
CA VAL A 118 2.15 -1.66 -10.25
C VAL A 118 2.87 -2.21 -9.02
N LEU A 119 2.19 -2.31 -7.86
CA LEU A 119 2.74 -2.97 -6.67
C LEU A 119 3.12 -4.43 -6.96
N ILE A 120 2.20 -5.22 -7.53
CA ILE A 120 2.44 -6.62 -7.91
C ILE A 120 3.65 -6.74 -8.86
N MET A 121 3.69 -5.88 -9.89
CA MET A 121 4.80 -5.84 -10.85
C MET A 121 6.14 -5.48 -10.19
N ARG A 122 6.14 -4.59 -9.20
CA ARG A 122 7.36 -4.23 -8.46
C ARG A 122 7.85 -5.37 -7.59
N MET A 123 6.96 -6.04 -6.85
CA MET A 123 7.33 -7.22 -6.05
C MET A 123 7.90 -8.32 -6.93
N ASP A 124 7.26 -8.63 -8.06
CA ASP A 124 7.76 -9.59 -9.06
C ASP A 124 9.15 -9.22 -9.57
N ARG A 125 9.34 -7.93 -9.92
CA ARG A 125 10.62 -7.44 -10.42
C ARG A 125 11.73 -7.50 -9.37
N PHE A 126 11.44 -7.24 -8.11
CA PHE A 126 12.41 -7.41 -7.02
C PHE A 126 12.79 -8.88 -6.88
N ALA A 127 11.82 -9.76 -6.75
CA ALA A 127 12.06 -11.17 -6.53
C ALA A 127 12.84 -11.81 -7.69
N SER A 128 12.43 -11.56 -8.94
CA SER A 128 13.13 -12.08 -10.12
C SER A 128 14.55 -11.52 -10.28
N LYS A 129 14.75 -10.21 -10.05
CA LYS A 129 16.06 -9.57 -10.16
C LYS A 129 17.02 -10.05 -9.07
N LEU A 130 16.58 -10.09 -7.81
CA LEU A 130 17.41 -10.45 -6.66
C LEU A 130 17.70 -11.95 -6.56
N SER A 131 16.90 -12.79 -7.21
CA SER A 131 17.18 -14.21 -7.39
C SER A 131 18.05 -14.50 -8.63
N ASN A 132 18.41 -13.47 -9.41
CA ASN A 132 19.09 -13.60 -10.70
C ASN A 132 18.36 -14.52 -11.69
N LYS A 133 17.02 -14.51 -11.66
CA LYS A 133 16.17 -15.32 -12.54
C LYS A 133 15.32 -14.45 -13.46
N LYS A 134 14.91 -15.01 -14.61
CA LYS A 134 13.98 -14.35 -15.52
C LYS A 134 12.58 -14.33 -14.91
N ALA A 135 11.87 -13.20 -14.97
CA ALA A 135 10.49 -13.07 -14.53
C ALA A 135 9.60 -14.15 -15.17
N GLN A 136 8.68 -14.72 -14.39
CA GLN A 136 7.77 -15.81 -14.79
C GLN A 136 6.31 -15.34 -14.61
N ALA A 137 5.49 -15.50 -15.65
CA ALA A 137 4.10 -15.05 -15.62
C ALA A 137 3.30 -15.66 -14.45
N PHE A 138 3.55 -16.93 -14.14
CA PHE A 138 2.83 -17.67 -13.10
C PHE A 138 3.26 -17.35 -11.67
N VAL A 139 4.25 -16.47 -11.46
CA VAL A 139 4.55 -15.92 -10.12
C VAL A 139 3.62 -14.74 -9.80
N LEU A 140 3.11 -14.03 -10.80
CA LEU A 140 2.18 -12.91 -10.59
C LEU A 140 0.92 -13.30 -9.80
N PRO A 141 0.21 -14.42 -10.13
CA PRO A 141 -0.92 -14.87 -9.31
C PRO A 141 -0.52 -15.21 -7.87
N LEU A 142 0.66 -15.79 -7.67
CA LEU A 142 1.14 -16.13 -6.31
C LEU A 142 1.38 -14.87 -5.48
N ILE A 143 2.01 -13.83 -6.06
CA ILE A 143 2.20 -12.53 -5.41
C ILE A 143 0.85 -11.87 -5.14
N PHE A 144 -0.08 -11.90 -6.09
CA PHE A 144 -1.42 -11.37 -5.92
C PHE A 144 -2.16 -12.06 -4.76
N VAL A 145 -2.16 -13.39 -4.73
CA VAL A 145 -2.82 -14.16 -3.66
C VAL A 145 -2.14 -13.93 -2.31
N PHE A 146 -0.80 -13.83 -2.29
CA PHE A 146 -0.07 -13.41 -1.10
C PHE A 146 -0.55 -12.03 -0.62
N THR A 147 -0.62 -11.03 -1.48
CA THR A 147 -1.10 -9.70 -1.09
C THR A 147 -2.56 -9.70 -0.68
N TRP A 148 -3.41 -10.52 -1.29
CA TRP A 148 -4.80 -10.69 -0.91
C TRP A 148 -4.96 -11.20 0.52
N PHE A 149 -4.24 -12.25 0.91
CA PHE A 149 -4.40 -12.87 2.22
C PHE A 149 -3.61 -12.21 3.35
N TYR A 150 -2.49 -11.58 3.03
CA TYR A 150 -1.56 -11.10 4.05
C TYR A 150 -1.45 -9.58 4.18
N LEU A 151 -1.90 -8.78 3.20
CA LEU A 151 -1.98 -7.33 3.43
C LEU A 151 -3.00 -7.05 4.54
N PRO A 152 -2.57 -6.35 5.59
CA PRO A 152 -3.43 -6.15 6.76
C PRO A 152 -4.56 -5.18 6.42
N PHE A 153 -5.79 -5.53 6.86
CA PHE A 153 -6.97 -4.71 6.64
C PHE A 153 -7.08 -4.25 5.18
N PHE A 154 -7.16 -5.21 4.27
CA PHE A 154 -7.14 -4.97 2.82
C PHE A 154 -8.13 -3.88 2.40
N GLY A 155 -9.35 -3.90 2.91
CA GLY A 155 -10.35 -2.87 2.64
C GLY A 155 -9.87 -1.48 3.00
N GLN A 156 -9.28 -1.32 4.20
CA GLN A 156 -8.79 -0.03 4.67
C GLN A 156 -7.47 0.40 4.02
N SER A 157 -6.59 -0.52 3.69
CA SER A 157 -5.26 -0.21 3.16
C SER A 157 -5.21 -0.11 1.63
N VAL A 158 -6.22 -0.68 0.93
CA VAL A 158 -6.25 -0.77 -0.54
C VAL A 158 -7.47 -0.09 -1.16
N LEU A 159 -8.67 -0.18 -0.54
CA LEU A 159 -9.92 0.29 -1.17
C LEU A 159 -10.40 1.65 -0.66
N TRP A 160 -10.13 1.99 0.59
CA TRP A 160 -10.45 3.28 1.19
C TRP A 160 -9.52 4.37 0.64
N VAL A 161 -10.04 5.50 0.18
CA VAL A 161 -9.23 6.55 -0.48
C VAL A 161 -8.11 7.04 0.42
N SER A 162 -8.44 7.48 1.63
CA SER A 162 -7.46 7.97 2.60
C SER A 162 -6.48 6.89 3.03
N GLY A 163 -6.95 5.66 3.21
CA GLY A 163 -6.09 4.53 3.56
C GLY A 163 -5.17 4.11 2.41
N ALA A 164 -5.69 3.94 1.20
CA ALA A 164 -4.89 3.60 0.03
C ALA A 164 -3.80 4.66 -0.25
N GLY A 165 -4.14 5.95 -0.12
CA GLY A 165 -3.18 7.04 -0.21
C GLY A 165 -2.02 6.89 0.77
N ASN A 166 -2.30 6.51 2.02
CA ASN A 166 -1.30 6.35 3.07
C ASN A 166 -0.48 5.05 2.99
N TYR A 167 -1.00 3.98 2.38
CA TYR A 167 -0.36 2.65 2.35
C TYR A 167 -0.02 2.18 0.95
N LEU A 168 -1.00 1.93 0.10
CA LEU A 168 -0.79 1.38 -1.24
C LEU A 168 0.05 2.30 -2.14
N TRP A 169 -0.32 3.58 -2.22
CA TRP A 169 0.40 4.55 -3.07
C TRP A 169 1.81 4.82 -2.56
N MET A 170 1.97 4.94 -1.24
CA MET A 170 3.29 5.11 -0.62
C MET A 170 4.18 3.91 -0.88
N SER A 171 3.63 2.68 -0.92
CA SER A 171 4.40 1.47 -1.17
C SER A 171 5.09 1.48 -2.54
N VAL A 172 4.42 1.98 -3.56
CA VAL A 172 5.00 2.12 -4.89
C VAL A 172 6.13 3.15 -4.89
N ILE A 173 6.02 4.22 -4.09
CA ILE A 173 7.06 5.25 -3.98
C ILE A 173 8.32 4.67 -3.32
N TYR A 174 8.22 4.10 -2.10
CA TYR A 174 9.41 3.59 -1.41
C TYR A 174 10.03 2.35 -2.08
N LEU A 175 9.24 1.50 -2.73
CA LEU A 175 9.77 0.43 -3.58
C LEU A 175 10.50 1.00 -4.81
N GLY A 176 9.99 2.12 -5.37
CA GLY A 176 10.67 2.86 -6.42
C GLY A 176 12.05 3.35 -5.99
N PHE A 177 12.13 3.91 -4.79
CA PHE A 177 13.37 4.35 -4.17
C PHE A 177 14.37 3.20 -3.97
N ILE A 178 13.95 2.06 -3.41
CA ILE A 178 14.83 0.89 -3.27
C ILE A 178 15.30 0.43 -4.66
N MET A 179 14.40 0.28 -5.64
CA MET A 179 14.74 -0.17 -6.99
C MET A 179 15.71 0.79 -7.70
N TYR A 180 15.57 2.10 -7.48
CA TYR A 180 16.45 3.13 -8.02
C TYR A 180 17.89 2.93 -7.52
N ASN A 181 18.07 2.66 -6.22
CA ASN A 181 19.37 2.52 -5.56
C ASN A 181 20.04 1.14 -5.74
N LEU A 182 19.29 0.11 -6.17
CA LEU A 182 19.88 -1.20 -6.52
C LEU A 182 20.74 -1.16 -7.79
N LYS A 183 20.68 -0.11 -8.61
CA LYS A 183 21.52 0.06 -9.80
C LYS A 183 22.61 1.09 -9.52
N PHE A 184 23.83 0.76 -9.90
CA PHE A 184 24.87 1.80 -9.99
C PHE A 184 24.48 2.80 -11.08
N ARG A 185 24.61 4.08 -10.78
CA ARG A 185 24.34 5.18 -11.71
C ARG A 185 25.53 6.09 -11.77
N GLU A 186 25.83 6.57 -12.98
CA GLU A 186 26.84 7.59 -13.19
C GLU A 186 26.37 8.91 -12.54
N ALA A 187 27.34 9.63 -11.97
CA ALA A 187 27.09 10.91 -11.35
C ALA A 187 26.83 11.97 -12.44
N SER A 188 25.64 12.54 -12.43
CA SER A 188 25.22 13.65 -13.29
C SER A 188 24.17 14.49 -12.56
N LEU A 189 23.98 15.73 -13.00
CA LEU A 189 22.95 16.60 -12.41
C LEU A 189 21.57 15.92 -12.43
N GLN A 190 21.21 15.30 -13.54
CA GLN A 190 19.92 14.59 -13.68
C GLN A 190 19.76 13.44 -12.68
N THR A 191 20.82 12.62 -12.49
CA THR A 191 20.77 11.52 -11.53
C THR A 191 20.76 12.01 -10.08
N PHE A 192 21.41 13.14 -9.78
CA PHE A 192 21.36 13.76 -8.44
C PHE A 192 19.98 14.33 -8.12
N VAL A 193 19.37 15.07 -9.06
CA VAL A 193 18.00 15.60 -8.90
C VAL A 193 17.01 14.46 -8.73
N ALA A 194 17.08 13.45 -9.59
CA ALA A 194 16.19 12.27 -9.47
C ALA A 194 16.41 11.52 -8.15
N ALA A 195 17.64 11.37 -7.69
CA ALA A 195 17.99 10.76 -6.42
C ALA A 195 17.42 11.54 -5.23
N GLY A 196 17.56 12.88 -5.26
CA GLY A 196 17.00 13.76 -4.24
C GLY A 196 15.46 13.65 -4.16
N ILE A 197 14.79 13.76 -5.29
CA ILE A 197 13.33 13.70 -5.36
C ILE A 197 12.81 12.33 -4.86
N ILE A 198 13.31 11.22 -5.41
CA ILE A 198 12.81 9.89 -5.05
C ILE A 198 13.15 9.53 -3.60
N GLY A 199 14.30 9.98 -3.10
CA GLY A 199 14.68 9.83 -1.70
C GLY A 199 13.73 10.58 -0.77
N PHE A 200 13.53 11.88 -1.03
CA PHE A 200 12.63 12.73 -0.27
C PHE A 200 11.21 12.17 -0.20
N LEU A 201 10.64 11.79 -1.36
CA LEU A 201 9.30 11.21 -1.42
C LEU A 201 9.19 9.88 -0.64
N ALA A 202 10.22 9.04 -0.70
CA ALA A 202 10.25 7.78 0.04
C ALA A 202 10.34 8.01 1.55
N GLY A 203 11.18 8.93 2.00
CA GLY A 203 11.30 9.28 3.41
C GLY A 203 10.05 9.91 3.99
N ALA A 204 9.39 10.80 3.23
CA ALA A 204 8.15 11.46 3.61
C ALA A 204 6.88 10.61 3.36
N SER A 205 7.00 9.32 3.05
CA SER A 205 5.88 8.45 2.71
C SER A 205 5.02 8.09 3.94
N ASN A 206 5.64 7.53 4.97
CA ASN A 206 5.03 7.23 6.27
C ASN A 206 6.10 6.96 7.34
N GLU A 207 5.69 6.91 8.61
CA GLU A 207 6.57 6.91 9.77
C GLU A 207 7.35 5.60 9.96
N ASN A 208 6.93 4.49 9.37
CA ASN A 208 7.53 3.18 9.58
C ASN A 208 8.14 2.57 8.30
N SER A 209 7.42 2.51 7.20
CA SER A 209 7.88 1.84 5.98
C SER A 209 8.87 2.69 5.17
N GLY A 210 8.74 4.03 5.22
CA GLY A 210 9.69 4.96 4.62
C GLY A 210 11.11 4.79 5.18
N PRO A 211 11.33 4.95 6.49
CA PRO A 211 12.64 4.73 7.11
C PRO A 211 13.12 3.28 7.00
N ALA A 212 12.23 2.28 7.00
CA ALA A 212 12.62 0.90 6.74
C ALA A 212 13.16 0.70 5.30
N ALA A 213 12.58 1.39 4.32
CA ALA A 213 13.11 1.39 2.95
C ALA A 213 14.49 2.07 2.85
N ILE A 214 14.71 3.15 3.62
CA ILE A 214 16.03 3.80 3.73
C ILE A 214 17.05 2.82 4.33
N LEU A 215 16.67 2.10 5.39
CA LEU A 215 17.51 1.08 6.02
C LEU A 215 17.88 -0.02 5.02
N ILE A 216 16.94 -0.54 4.24
CA ILE A 216 17.22 -1.54 3.19
C ILE A 216 18.27 -1.01 2.19
N VAL A 217 18.12 0.24 1.73
CA VAL A 217 19.09 0.84 0.81
C VAL A 217 20.46 1.00 1.46
N LEU A 218 20.53 1.43 2.73
CA LEU A 218 21.77 1.52 3.49
C LEU A 218 22.47 0.15 3.59
N LEU A 219 21.74 -0.92 3.86
CA LEU A 219 22.29 -2.28 3.92
C LEU A 219 22.89 -2.72 2.57
N PHE A 220 22.22 -2.43 1.45
CA PHE A 220 22.76 -2.66 0.11
C PHE A 220 23.99 -1.79 -0.20
N MET A 221 24.02 -0.54 0.28
CA MET A 221 25.19 0.35 0.13
C MET A 221 26.38 -0.17 0.95
N ILE A 222 26.17 -0.59 2.20
CA ILE A 222 27.20 -1.16 3.07
C ILE A 222 27.77 -2.43 2.43
N LYS A 223 26.91 -3.36 1.99
CA LYS A 223 27.35 -4.57 1.30
C LYS A 223 28.24 -4.24 0.09
N ARG A 224 27.77 -3.32 -0.76
CA ARG A 224 28.57 -2.89 -1.94
C ARG A 224 29.90 -2.27 -1.55
N PHE A 225 29.92 -1.45 -0.50
CA PHE A 225 31.16 -0.85 -0.01
C PHE A 225 32.16 -1.91 0.46
N ILE A 226 31.71 -2.92 1.20
CA ILE A 226 32.56 -4.03 1.64
C ILE A 226 33.15 -4.80 0.44
N GLU A 227 32.37 -5.01 -0.62
CA GLU A 227 32.80 -5.76 -1.81
C GLU A 227 33.68 -4.96 -2.78
N THR A 228 33.44 -3.67 -2.91
CA THR A 228 34.03 -2.86 -3.97
C THR A 228 34.89 -1.70 -3.48
N HIS A 229 34.84 -1.39 -2.18
CA HIS A 229 35.42 -0.19 -1.54
C HIS A 229 34.98 1.14 -2.22
N LYS A 230 33.81 1.14 -2.90
CA LYS A 230 33.27 2.32 -3.59
C LYS A 230 31.90 2.71 -2.99
N ILE A 231 31.77 4.01 -2.74
CA ILE A 231 30.50 4.61 -2.31
C ILE A 231 29.83 5.24 -3.53
N SER A 232 28.53 4.96 -3.72
CA SER A 232 27.73 5.62 -4.76
C SER A 232 27.26 6.99 -4.26
N LEU A 233 27.82 8.07 -4.81
CA LEU A 233 27.40 9.43 -4.45
C LEU A 233 25.90 9.66 -4.75
N VAL A 234 25.39 9.11 -5.85
CA VAL A 234 23.96 9.18 -6.21
C VAL A 234 23.08 8.52 -5.12
N SER A 235 23.48 7.33 -4.63
CA SER A 235 22.75 6.66 -3.55
C SER A 235 22.88 7.40 -2.21
N SER A 236 24.05 8.01 -1.93
CA SER A 236 24.23 8.82 -0.71
C SER A 236 23.31 10.05 -0.70
N ILE A 237 23.20 10.75 -1.84
CA ILE A 237 22.24 11.87 -2.00
C ILE A 237 20.80 11.36 -1.82
N SER A 238 20.46 10.22 -2.41
CA SER A 238 19.12 9.65 -2.30
C SER A 238 18.75 9.32 -0.85
N VAL A 239 19.67 8.73 -0.09
CA VAL A 239 19.50 8.41 1.34
C VAL A 239 19.43 9.68 2.18
N PHE A 240 20.29 10.66 1.91
CA PHE A 240 20.30 11.96 2.62
C PHE A 240 18.94 12.65 2.49
N PHE A 241 18.44 12.83 1.27
CA PHE A 241 17.13 13.43 1.06
C PHE A 241 15.97 12.56 1.60
N GLY A 242 16.14 11.22 1.62
CA GLY A 242 15.23 10.33 2.30
C GLY A 242 15.15 10.62 3.81
N ALA A 243 16.30 10.78 4.46
CA ALA A 243 16.35 11.18 5.87
C ALA A 243 15.73 12.56 6.10
N VAL A 244 15.99 13.53 5.23
CA VAL A 244 15.36 14.87 5.30
C VAL A 244 13.83 14.77 5.20
N GLY A 245 13.31 14.02 4.22
CA GLY A 245 11.86 13.83 4.04
C GLY A 245 11.22 13.16 5.25
N PHE A 246 11.87 12.14 5.80
CA PHE A 246 11.41 11.46 7.02
C PHE A 246 11.39 12.40 8.25
N LEU A 247 12.47 13.14 8.47
CA LEU A 247 12.54 14.07 9.60
C LEU A 247 11.50 15.19 9.48
N LEU A 248 11.33 15.77 8.30
CA LEU A 248 10.30 16.79 8.08
C LEU A 248 8.90 16.25 8.37
N MET A 249 8.59 15.03 7.92
CA MET A 249 7.30 14.41 8.20
C MET A 249 7.13 14.13 9.71
N LEU A 250 8.11 13.51 10.35
CA LEU A 250 8.05 13.10 11.76
C LEU A 250 7.97 14.30 12.72
N LEU A 251 8.73 15.37 12.42
CA LEU A 251 8.82 16.56 13.25
C LEU A 251 7.71 17.58 12.97
N SER A 252 6.70 17.25 12.17
CA SER A 252 5.59 18.15 11.91
C SER A 252 4.90 18.55 13.23
N PRO A 253 4.53 19.83 13.41
CA PRO A 253 3.87 20.29 14.62
C PRO A 253 2.58 19.54 14.94
N GLY A 254 1.80 19.18 13.90
CA GLY A 254 0.59 18.36 14.05
C GLY A 254 0.88 16.95 14.60
N SER A 255 1.93 16.26 14.10
CA SER A 255 2.35 14.96 14.62
C SER A 255 2.86 15.06 16.05
N GLN A 256 3.60 16.13 16.39
CA GLN A 256 4.13 16.31 17.75
C GLN A 256 3.00 16.50 18.77
N LYS A 257 1.98 17.33 18.46
CA LYS A 257 0.81 17.52 19.34
C LYS A 257 0.07 16.20 19.61
N ARG A 258 -0.08 15.33 18.60
CA ARG A 258 -0.73 14.01 18.74
C ARG A 258 0.13 13.00 19.47
N GLY A 259 1.46 13.05 19.32
CA GLY A 259 2.40 12.08 19.90
C GLY A 259 2.82 12.37 21.35
N MET A 260 2.50 13.54 21.90
CA MET A 260 2.94 13.92 23.27
C MET A 260 2.28 13.10 24.39
N MET A 261 1.16 12.43 24.14
CA MET A 261 0.37 11.81 25.22
C MET A 261 0.79 10.37 25.60
N SER A 262 1.77 9.72 24.94
CA SER A 262 1.86 8.27 25.09
C SER A 262 3.25 7.61 25.06
N ARG A 263 4.33 8.35 25.24
CA ARG A 263 5.71 7.78 25.16
C ARG A 263 6.28 7.29 26.51
N THR A 264 5.48 6.69 27.37
CA THR A 264 6.02 6.03 28.56
C THR A 264 6.64 4.68 28.18
N TRP A 265 7.71 4.28 28.88
CA TRP A 265 8.35 2.97 28.69
C TRP A 265 7.35 1.81 28.82
N LEU A 266 6.38 1.93 29.71
CA LEU A 266 5.33 0.93 29.90
C LEU A 266 4.46 0.74 28.62
N VAL A 267 4.09 1.84 27.95
CA VAL A 267 3.32 1.80 26.69
C VAL A 267 4.14 1.16 25.58
N ILE A 268 5.41 1.54 25.44
CA ILE A 268 6.31 0.95 24.44
C ILE A 268 6.44 -0.57 24.64
N HIS A 269 6.64 -1.01 25.89
CA HIS A 269 6.74 -2.44 26.20
C HIS A 269 5.45 -3.20 25.87
N LYS A 270 4.29 -2.65 26.24
CA LYS A 270 2.98 -3.24 25.91
C LYS A 270 2.78 -3.32 24.39
N ASN A 271 3.13 -2.26 23.66
CA ASN A 271 3.03 -2.24 22.20
C ASN A 271 3.96 -3.30 21.56
N LEU A 272 5.20 -3.44 22.07
CA LEU A 272 6.12 -4.49 21.62
C LEU A 272 5.54 -5.90 21.81
N GLU A 273 4.93 -6.16 22.96
CA GLU A 273 4.27 -7.44 23.25
C GLU A 273 3.09 -7.69 22.30
N ASN A 274 2.23 -6.69 22.12
CA ASN A 274 1.10 -6.77 21.19
C ASN A 274 1.57 -7.04 19.75
N ILE A 275 2.59 -6.30 19.27
CA ILE A 275 3.16 -6.47 17.93
C ILE A 275 3.76 -7.86 17.79
N TYR A 276 4.51 -8.34 18.80
CA TYR A 276 5.06 -9.70 18.78
C TYR A 276 3.97 -10.76 18.64
N ASN A 277 2.92 -10.68 19.46
CA ASN A 277 1.80 -11.62 19.40
C ASN A 277 1.10 -11.56 18.04
N LEU A 278 0.78 -10.37 17.53
CA LEU A 278 0.15 -10.19 16.23
C LEU A 278 1.00 -10.73 15.08
N THR A 279 2.30 -10.47 15.09
CA THR A 279 3.22 -10.91 14.03
C THR A 279 3.45 -12.41 14.08
N PHE A 280 3.61 -12.97 15.29
CA PHE A 280 3.78 -14.40 15.48
C PHE A 280 2.53 -15.16 15.04
N ASP A 281 1.35 -14.76 15.49
CA ASP A 281 0.10 -15.44 15.16
C ASP A 281 -0.22 -15.41 13.67
N ASN A 282 -0.03 -14.25 13.03
CA ASN A 282 -0.39 -14.07 11.62
C ASN A 282 0.69 -14.57 10.65
N TRP A 283 2.00 -14.52 11.01
CA TRP A 283 3.06 -14.71 10.01
C TRP A 283 4.12 -15.76 10.37
N LYS A 284 4.01 -16.47 11.50
CA LYS A 284 4.96 -17.55 11.89
C LYS A 284 5.20 -18.58 10.78
N TRP A 285 4.15 -18.97 10.06
CA TRP A 285 4.27 -19.91 8.96
C TRP A 285 4.95 -19.32 7.73
N LEU A 286 4.77 -18.00 7.49
CA LEU A 286 5.52 -17.31 6.44
C LEU A 286 7.01 -17.21 6.80
N TYR A 287 7.35 -16.90 8.05
CA TYR A 287 8.74 -16.89 8.50
C TYR A 287 9.38 -18.26 8.32
N LEU A 288 8.71 -19.32 8.77
CA LEU A 288 9.18 -20.68 8.58
C LEU A 288 9.35 -21.00 7.09
N LEU A 289 8.41 -20.62 6.24
CA LEU A 289 8.47 -20.84 4.80
C LEU A 289 9.67 -20.12 4.16
N VAL A 290 9.94 -18.87 4.52
CA VAL A 290 11.12 -18.11 4.05
C VAL A 290 12.40 -18.84 4.45
N ILE A 291 12.51 -19.29 5.71
CA ILE A 291 13.69 -20.02 6.21
C ILE A 291 13.88 -21.33 5.45
N VAL A 292 12.84 -22.16 5.37
CA VAL A 292 12.89 -23.49 4.70
C VAL A 292 13.25 -23.35 3.22
N LEU A 293 12.61 -22.43 2.49
CA LEU A 293 12.91 -22.21 1.07
C LEU A 293 14.32 -21.65 0.86
N THR A 294 14.79 -20.79 1.77
CA THR A 294 16.16 -20.26 1.71
C THR A 294 17.19 -21.36 1.92
N ILE A 295 17.02 -22.18 2.97
CA ILE A 295 17.89 -23.33 3.25
C ILE A 295 17.89 -24.31 2.06
N ALA A 296 16.70 -24.67 1.55
CA ALA A 296 16.59 -25.53 0.38
C ALA A 296 17.30 -24.93 -0.84
N GLY A 297 17.14 -23.63 -1.08
CA GLY A 297 17.82 -22.94 -2.18
C GLY A 297 19.35 -22.95 -2.07
N VAL A 298 19.88 -22.82 -0.85
CA VAL A 298 21.33 -22.90 -0.58
C VAL A 298 21.84 -24.36 -0.76
N VAL A 299 21.17 -25.33 -0.14
CA VAL A 299 21.56 -26.76 -0.20
C VAL A 299 21.53 -27.27 -1.63
N LEU A 300 20.50 -26.90 -2.41
CA LEU A 300 20.37 -27.27 -3.82
C LEU A 300 21.24 -26.40 -4.76
N LYS A 301 22.07 -25.50 -4.23
CA LYS A 301 22.91 -24.56 -5.00
C LYS A 301 22.13 -23.75 -6.05
N LYS A 302 20.86 -23.45 -5.78
CA LYS A 302 19.98 -22.64 -6.64
C LYS A 302 19.96 -21.18 -6.23
N LEU A 303 20.32 -20.87 -4.99
CA LEU A 303 20.35 -19.52 -4.42
C LEU A 303 21.77 -19.03 -4.26
N SER A 304 22.08 -17.86 -4.80
CA SER A 304 23.40 -17.23 -4.65
C SER A 304 23.54 -16.56 -3.27
N ILE A 305 24.76 -16.29 -2.86
CA ILE A 305 25.05 -15.58 -1.61
C ILE A 305 24.46 -14.16 -1.62
N ASP A 306 24.47 -13.50 -2.79
CA ASP A 306 23.84 -12.18 -2.97
C ASP A 306 22.33 -12.21 -2.80
N SER A 307 21.70 -13.29 -3.23
CA SER A 307 20.27 -13.52 -3.01
C SER A 307 19.97 -13.73 -1.53
N CYS A 308 20.83 -14.47 -0.80
CA CYS A 308 20.70 -14.64 0.65
C CYS A 308 20.79 -13.29 1.39
N TRP A 309 21.77 -12.46 1.07
CA TRP A 309 21.86 -11.11 1.63
C TRP A 309 20.63 -10.29 1.32
N SER A 310 20.10 -10.38 0.10
CA SER A 310 18.87 -9.67 -0.28
C SER A 310 17.67 -10.11 0.56
N ILE A 311 17.51 -11.42 0.81
CA ILE A 311 16.47 -11.95 1.70
C ILE A 311 16.63 -11.38 3.11
N ILE A 312 17.84 -11.40 3.66
CA ILE A 312 18.12 -10.86 5.00
C ILE A 312 17.78 -9.37 5.06
N PHE A 313 18.17 -8.56 4.07
CA PHE A 313 17.91 -7.12 4.08
C PHE A 313 16.42 -6.79 4.00
N PHE A 314 15.63 -7.54 3.21
CA PHE A 314 14.19 -7.37 3.19
C PHE A 314 13.51 -7.87 4.46
N MET A 315 14.03 -8.93 5.11
CA MET A 315 13.56 -9.37 6.44
C MET A 315 13.87 -8.33 7.52
N VAL A 316 15.07 -7.73 7.51
CA VAL A 316 15.40 -6.60 8.41
C VAL A 316 14.48 -5.43 8.16
N GLY A 317 14.20 -5.09 6.90
CA GLY A 317 13.23 -4.05 6.55
C GLY A 317 11.81 -4.36 7.02
N HIS A 318 11.38 -5.63 6.92
CA HIS A 318 10.10 -6.09 7.46
C HIS A 318 10.02 -5.83 8.97
N PHE A 319 10.99 -6.34 9.75
CA PHE A 319 10.99 -6.15 11.19
C PHE A 319 11.11 -4.69 11.59
N ALA A 320 11.96 -3.91 10.90
CA ALA A 320 12.08 -2.48 11.16
C ALA A 320 10.76 -1.74 10.93
N ALA A 321 10.05 -2.02 9.83
CA ALA A 321 8.76 -1.38 9.53
C ALA A 321 7.67 -1.76 10.54
N VAL A 322 7.64 -3.01 11.00
CA VAL A 322 6.61 -3.50 11.93
C VAL A 322 6.89 -3.02 13.35
N TYR A 323 8.10 -3.23 13.86
CA TYR A 323 8.44 -2.91 15.24
C TYR A 323 8.66 -1.40 15.51
N ALA A 324 8.87 -0.58 14.46
CA ALA A 324 8.83 0.89 14.61
C ALA A 324 7.49 1.38 15.18
N MET A 325 6.41 0.63 14.97
CA MET A 325 5.08 0.97 15.47
C MET A 325 4.97 0.87 16.99
N ALA A 326 5.90 0.22 17.68
CA ALA A 326 5.95 0.24 19.14
C ALA A 326 6.14 1.65 19.73
N LEU A 327 6.70 2.57 18.93
CA LEU A 327 6.88 3.98 19.29
C LEU A 327 5.64 4.84 18.95
N SER A 328 4.62 4.27 18.30
CA SER A 328 3.38 4.98 17.94
C SER A 328 2.40 5.02 19.12
N PRO A 329 1.64 6.12 19.30
CA PRO A 329 0.54 6.16 20.25
C PRO A 329 -0.60 5.20 19.89
N GLU A 330 -0.79 4.95 18.59
CA GLU A 330 -1.78 4.02 18.04
C GLU A 330 -1.09 3.05 17.09
N GLU A 331 -1.45 1.78 17.15
CA GLU A 331 -0.88 0.71 16.33
C GLU A 331 -1.96 -0.05 15.52
N PRO A 332 -2.74 0.63 14.68
CA PRO A 332 -3.73 -0.08 13.86
C PRO A 332 -3.00 -1.02 12.89
N GLN A 333 -3.46 -2.27 12.80
CA GLN A 333 -2.78 -3.33 12.03
C GLN A 333 -2.50 -2.94 10.56
N ARG A 334 -3.32 -2.06 9.95
CA ARG A 334 -3.08 -1.55 8.58
C ARG A 334 -1.72 -0.86 8.41
N THR A 335 -1.09 -0.40 9.50
CA THR A 335 0.26 0.21 9.46
C THR A 335 1.36 -0.78 9.10
N PHE A 336 1.14 -2.09 9.30
CA PHE A 336 2.10 -3.13 8.95
C PHE A 336 2.21 -3.42 7.44
N PHE A 337 1.44 -2.70 6.62
CA PHE A 337 1.35 -2.87 5.17
C PHE A 337 2.72 -2.98 4.48
N GLY A 338 3.62 -2.03 4.72
CA GLY A 338 4.96 -2.04 4.11
C GLY A 338 5.84 -3.18 4.62
N GLY A 339 5.72 -3.52 5.90
CA GLY A 339 6.41 -4.68 6.47
C GLY A 339 6.02 -5.98 5.76
N VAL A 340 4.72 -6.19 5.50
CA VAL A 340 4.23 -7.37 4.76
C VAL A 340 4.73 -7.40 3.32
N ILE A 341 4.83 -6.24 2.65
CA ILE A 341 5.41 -6.17 1.31
C ILE A 341 6.88 -6.59 1.32
N PHE A 342 7.67 -6.14 2.29
CA PHE A 342 9.07 -6.53 2.41
C PHE A 342 9.22 -8.03 2.70
N LEU A 343 8.37 -8.59 3.59
CA LEU A 343 8.29 -10.03 3.84
C LEU A 343 7.94 -10.80 2.55
N GLY A 344 6.98 -10.32 1.77
CA GLY A 344 6.60 -10.92 0.49
C GLY A 344 7.77 -10.94 -0.51
N ILE A 345 8.52 -9.85 -0.63
CA ILE A 345 9.71 -9.81 -1.49
C ILE A 345 10.75 -10.83 -1.00
N ALA A 346 11.02 -10.90 0.31
CA ALA A 346 11.94 -11.88 0.90
C ALA A 346 11.50 -13.33 0.60
N LEU A 347 10.18 -13.61 0.64
CA LEU A 347 9.61 -14.93 0.32
C LEU A 347 9.75 -15.28 -1.17
N PHE A 348 9.47 -14.34 -2.07
CA PHE A 348 9.46 -14.64 -3.51
C PHE A 348 10.85 -14.76 -4.13
N ILE A 349 11.92 -14.28 -3.49
CA ILE A 349 13.31 -14.50 -3.95
C ILE A 349 13.64 -16.01 -4.00
N PRO A 350 13.54 -16.80 -2.92
CA PRO A 350 13.82 -18.23 -2.97
C PRO A 350 12.78 -19.00 -3.81
N VAL A 351 11.52 -18.56 -3.89
CA VAL A 351 10.53 -19.14 -4.80
C VAL A 351 11.01 -19.04 -6.24
N TYR A 352 11.53 -17.89 -6.67
CA TYR A 352 12.12 -17.74 -8.00
C TYR A 352 13.35 -18.64 -8.20
N ALA A 353 14.26 -18.65 -7.23
CA ALA A 353 15.50 -19.43 -7.31
C ALA A 353 15.22 -20.92 -7.48
N LEU A 354 14.26 -21.46 -6.75
CA LEU A 354 13.93 -22.89 -6.73
C LEU A 354 13.07 -23.34 -7.90
N PHE A 355 12.04 -22.56 -8.25
CA PHE A 355 10.94 -23.05 -9.08
C PHE A 355 10.85 -22.43 -10.47
N SER A 356 11.57 -21.34 -10.77
CA SER A 356 11.47 -20.65 -12.08
C SER A 356 11.85 -21.53 -13.28
N GLU A 357 12.66 -22.55 -13.08
CA GLU A 357 13.12 -23.48 -14.12
C GLU A 357 12.30 -24.78 -14.18
N VAL A 358 11.41 -25.00 -13.21
CA VAL A 358 10.58 -26.22 -13.12
C VAL A 358 9.24 -25.95 -13.82
N LYS A 359 9.05 -26.58 -14.99
CA LYS A 359 7.97 -26.22 -15.92
C LYS A 359 6.54 -26.23 -15.36
N LEU A 360 6.22 -27.15 -14.44
CA LEU A 360 4.84 -27.37 -13.98
C LEU A 360 4.57 -26.81 -12.57
N VAL A 361 5.59 -26.57 -11.75
CA VAL A 361 5.39 -26.21 -10.33
C VAL A 361 4.67 -24.88 -10.19
N LEU A 362 5.17 -23.83 -10.83
CA LEU A 362 4.55 -22.50 -10.73
C LEU A 362 3.13 -22.45 -11.31
N PRO A 363 2.83 -23.02 -12.49
CA PRO A 363 1.46 -23.11 -13.00
C PRO A 363 0.50 -23.84 -12.06
N VAL A 364 0.90 -25.02 -11.55
CA VAL A 364 0.06 -25.81 -10.64
C VAL A 364 -0.20 -25.05 -9.34
N LEU A 365 0.85 -24.52 -8.71
CA LEU A 365 0.69 -23.67 -7.50
C LEU A 365 -0.20 -22.48 -7.75
N SER A 366 -0.07 -21.81 -8.92
CA SER A 366 -0.91 -20.67 -9.26
C SER A 366 -2.38 -21.06 -9.38
N ILE A 367 -2.70 -22.20 -9.99
CA ILE A 367 -4.09 -22.68 -10.10
C ILE A 367 -4.66 -22.97 -8.71
N LEU A 368 -3.91 -23.68 -7.84
CA LEU A 368 -4.34 -23.96 -6.48
C LEU A 368 -4.60 -22.68 -5.68
N MET A 369 -3.68 -21.71 -5.78
CA MET A 369 -3.82 -20.42 -5.09
C MET A 369 -5.00 -19.60 -5.63
N ILE A 370 -5.27 -19.62 -6.95
CA ILE A 370 -6.44 -18.97 -7.55
C ILE A 370 -7.75 -19.58 -7.01
N ILE A 371 -7.81 -20.90 -6.84
CA ILE A 371 -8.99 -21.57 -6.25
C ILE A 371 -9.24 -21.03 -4.82
N LEU A 372 -8.19 -20.96 -3.99
CA LEU A 372 -8.27 -20.41 -2.64
C LEU A 372 -8.70 -18.93 -2.67
N PHE A 373 -8.14 -18.15 -3.59
CA PHE A 373 -8.52 -16.76 -3.79
C PHE A 373 -10.00 -16.61 -4.12
N VAL A 374 -10.52 -17.33 -5.12
CA VAL A 374 -11.94 -17.25 -5.53
C VAL A 374 -12.86 -17.62 -4.36
N ARG A 375 -12.52 -18.66 -3.59
CA ARG A 375 -13.27 -19.05 -2.39
C ARG A 375 -13.32 -17.93 -1.34
N SER A 376 -12.28 -17.14 -1.20
CA SER A 376 -12.21 -16.00 -0.27
C SER A 376 -12.81 -14.72 -0.86
N TYR A 377 -12.64 -14.51 -2.17
CA TYR A 377 -13.10 -13.30 -2.85
C TYR A 377 -14.62 -13.18 -2.88
N VAL A 378 -15.34 -14.27 -3.08
CA VAL A 378 -16.82 -14.24 -3.18
C VAL A 378 -17.46 -13.74 -1.88
N PRO A 379 -17.16 -14.27 -0.68
CA PRO A 379 -17.69 -13.73 0.56
C PRO A 379 -17.25 -12.28 0.83
N ALA A 380 -15.99 -11.93 0.50
CA ALA A 380 -15.49 -10.56 0.65
C ALA A 380 -16.26 -9.58 -0.25
N TYR A 381 -16.49 -9.95 -1.51
CA TYR A 381 -17.31 -9.16 -2.43
C TYR A 381 -18.75 -8.99 -1.92
N GLN A 382 -19.36 -10.04 -1.38
CA GLN A 382 -20.72 -9.98 -0.84
C GLN A 382 -20.81 -9.02 0.35
N ASP A 383 -19.85 -9.07 1.27
CA ASP A 383 -19.76 -8.16 2.41
C ASP A 383 -19.59 -6.69 1.96
N ILE A 384 -18.66 -6.42 1.05
CA ILE A 384 -18.46 -5.09 0.47
C ILE A 384 -19.70 -4.60 -0.28
N ASN A 385 -20.33 -5.47 -1.08
CA ASN A 385 -21.52 -5.10 -1.85
C ASN A 385 -22.72 -4.82 -0.94
N GLN A 386 -22.86 -5.49 0.21
CA GLN A 386 -23.89 -5.17 1.20
C GLN A 386 -23.70 -3.74 1.73
N SER A 387 -22.51 -3.37 2.14
CA SER A 387 -22.19 -2.00 2.57
C SER A 387 -22.40 -0.98 1.44
N TYR A 388 -22.02 -1.33 0.21
CA TYR A 388 -22.22 -0.48 -0.98
C TYR A 388 -23.71 -0.16 -1.21
N GLN A 389 -24.60 -1.15 -1.14
CA GLN A 389 -26.03 -0.94 -1.38
C GLN A 389 -26.63 0.02 -0.34
N VAL A 390 -26.26 -0.14 0.92
CA VAL A 390 -26.75 0.75 1.98
C VAL A 390 -26.15 2.15 1.84
N ASN A 391 -24.88 2.28 1.55
CA ASN A 391 -24.22 3.59 1.35
C ASN A 391 -24.82 4.31 0.11
N LYS A 392 -25.11 3.57 -0.97
CA LYS A 392 -25.83 4.11 -2.12
C LYS A 392 -27.22 4.64 -1.75
N MET A 393 -27.99 3.88 -0.95
CA MET A 393 -29.28 4.35 -0.41
C MET A 393 -29.12 5.62 0.44
N GLN A 394 -28.06 5.72 1.25
CA GLN A 394 -27.75 6.95 2.00
C GLN A 394 -27.63 8.15 1.05
N TYR A 395 -26.80 8.03 0.02
CA TYR A 395 -26.58 9.10 -0.98
C TYR A 395 -27.88 9.51 -1.68
N GLU A 396 -28.66 8.53 -2.14
CA GLU A 396 -29.93 8.77 -2.83
C GLU A 396 -30.93 9.52 -1.93
N LYS A 397 -31.06 9.10 -0.65
CA LYS A 397 -31.97 9.75 0.31
C LYS A 397 -31.52 11.18 0.64
N ILE A 398 -30.21 11.43 0.83
CA ILE A 398 -29.69 12.77 1.10
C ILE A 398 -29.93 13.69 -0.11
N LEU A 399 -29.61 13.22 -1.32
CA LEU A 399 -29.82 13.99 -2.54
C LEU A 399 -31.30 14.29 -2.83
N THR A 400 -32.19 13.33 -2.53
CA THR A 400 -33.64 13.52 -2.66
C THR A 400 -34.13 14.58 -1.66
N ALA A 401 -33.73 14.47 -0.39
CA ALA A 401 -34.09 15.46 0.63
C ALA A 401 -33.63 16.87 0.24
N LYS A 402 -32.38 16.99 -0.29
CA LYS A 402 -31.85 18.27 -0.77
C LYS A 402 -32.65 18.83 -1.95
N LYS A 403 -33.02 17.99 -2.94
CA LYS A 403 -33.86 18.41 -4.09
C LYS A 403 -35.25 18.86 -3.66
N GLU A 404 -35.79 18.28 -2.61
CA GLU A 404 -37.09 18.68 -2.03
C GLU A 404 -37.01 19.91 -1.10
N GLY A 405 -35.84 20.54 -0.98
CA GLY A 405 -35.62 21.71 -0.13
C GLY A 405 -35.63 21.40 1.37
N LYS A 406 -35.54 20.13 1.77
CA LYS A 406 -35.47 19.73 3.18
C LYS A 406 -34.10 20.04 3.76
N ASN A 407 -34.06 20.54 4.98
CA ASN A 407 -32.81 20.84 5.69
C ASN A 407 -32.24 19.61 6.47
N SER A 408 -32.92 18.45 6.38
CA SER A 408 -32.48 17.23 7.03
C SER A 408 -32.79 16.00 6.21
N ALA A 409 -31.94 14.96 6.34
CA ALA A 409 -32.14 13.64 5.75
C ALA A 409 -32.06 12.53 6.80
N HIS A 410 -32.93 11.52 6.67
CA HIS A 410 -32.89 10.31 7.47
C HIS A 410 -32.40 9.14 6.58
N VAL A 411 -31.30 8.52 6.98
CA VAL A 411 -30.62 7.51 6.18
C VAL A 411 -30.37 6.21 6.96
N PRO A 412 -30.35 5.05 6.30
CA PRO A 412 -30.03 3.80 6.98
C PRO A 412 -28.56 3.79 7.45
N ILE A 413 -28.30 3.24 8.63
CA ILE A 413 -26.93 3.00 9.14
C ILE A 413 -26.32 1.82 8.39
N LEU A 414 -25.02 1.86 8.13
CA LEU A 414 -24.30 0.77 7.48
C LEU A 414 -24.34 -0.50 8.34
N PRO A 415 -24.52 -1.68 7.73
CA PRO A 415 -24.37 -2.93 8.45
C PRO A 415 -22.94 -3.10 8.96
N VAL A 416 -22.79 -3.83 10.06
CA VAL A 416 -21.45 -4.17 10.58
C VAL A 416 -20.72 -5.02 9.55
N ALA A 417 -19.58 -4.54 9.09
CA ALA A 417 -18.74 -5.28 8.16
C ALA A 417 -18.19 -6.57 8.78
N LYS A 418 -18.17 -7.65 8.02
CA LYS A 418 -17.85 -9.00 8.50
C LYS A 418 -16.36 -9.36 8.33
N SER A 419 -15.62 -8.62 7.51
CA SER A 419 -14.26 -8.97 7.15
C SER A 419 -13.36 -7.75 6.96
N THR A 420 -12.05 -7.94 7.14
CA THR A 420 -11.01 -6.92 6.90
C THR A 420 -10.87 -6.53 5.41
N TYR A 421 -11.56 -7.22 4.50
CA TYR A 421 -11.65 -6.84 3.09
C TYR A 421 -12.61 -5.67 2.86
N ASN A 422 -13.55 -5.46 3.76
CA ASN A 422 -14.47 -4.34 3.71
C ASN A 422 -13.83 -3.10 4.37
N ALA A 423 -13.81 -1.99 3.66
CA ALA A 423 -13.20 -0.76 4.15
C ALA A 423 -13.90 -0.17 5.38
N THR A 424 -15.19 -0.50 5.59
CA THR A 424 -15.96 -0.06 6.77
C THR A 424 -15.72 -0.92 8.02
N TYR A 425 -14.94 -2.01 7.91
CA TYR A 425 -14.63 -2.86 9.07
C TYR A 425 -13.88 -2.07 10.15
N GLN A 426 -14.49 -1.97 11.34
CA GLN A 426 -13.93 -1.19 12.47
C GLN A 426 -13.57 0.27 12.11
N THR A 427 -14.35 0.89 11.22
CA THR A 427 -14.18 2.30 10.83
C THR A 427 -15.36 3.12 11.30
N PHE A 428 -15.15 4.41 11.58
CA PHE A 428 -16.21 5.33 11.93
C PHE A 428 -17.17 5.54 10.76
N THR A 429 -18.46 5.34 11.01
CA THR A 429 -19.56 5.52 10.06
C THR A 429 -20.64 6.41 10.64
N LEU A 430 -21.67 6.73 9.85
CA LEU A 430 -22.87 7.44 10.33
C LEU A 430 -23.55 6.70 11.48
N ASP A 431 -24.06 7.47 12.44
CA ASP A 431 -24.80 6.98 13.60
C ASP A 431 -26.19 7.64 13.67
N GLU A 432 -27.05 7.26 14.63
CA GLU A 432 -28.40 7.80 14.78
C GLU A 432 -28.43 9.30 15.05
N PRO A 433 -27.65 9.86 16.04
CA PRO A 433 -27.67 11.27 16.32
C PRO A 433 -26.98 12.11 15.24
N SER A 434 -27.58 13.22 14.84
CA SER A 434 -27.07 14.09 13.79
C SER A 434 -25.82 14.91 14.19
N ASP A 435 -25.49 14.96 15.47
CA ASP A 435 -24.32 15.66 16.04
C ASP A 435 -23.06 14.80 16.12
N GLN A 436 -23.15 13.53 15.74
CA GLN A 436 -21.98 12.66 15.64
C GLN A 436 -21.03 13.13 14.55
N LEU A 437 -19.73 12.96 14.77
CA LEU A 437 -18.66 13.46 13.91
C LEU A 437 -18.88 13.13 12.42
N MET A 438 -19.23 11.88 12.13
CA MET A 438 -19.42 11.45 10.74
C MET A 438 -20.69 12.01 10.13
N ASN A 439 -21.78 12.12 10.90
CA ASN A 439 -23.03 12.74 10.44
C ASN A 439 -22.83 14.20 10.05
N LEU A 440 -22.03 14.94 10.85
CA LEU A 440 -21.69 16.33 10.57
C LEU A 440 -20.82 16.46 9.29
N TRP A 441 -19.83 15.59 9.09
CA TRP A 441 -19.00 15.62 7.88
C TRP A 441 -19.79 15.25 6.63
N VAL A 442 -20.67 14.24 6.71
CA VAL A 442 -21.55 13.87 5.60
C VAL A 442 -22.56 14.99 5.29
N ALA A 443 -23.13 15.63 6.31
CA ALA A 443 -24.00 16.77 6.11
C ALA A 443 -23.29 17.91 5.38
N LYS A 444 -22.05 18.23 5.77
CA LYS A 444 -21.21 19.22 5.07
C LYS A 444 -20.88 18.81 3.64
N TYR A 445 -20.51 17.55 3.41
CA TYR A 445 -20.17 17.05 2.08
C TYR A 445 -21.33 17.19 1.09
N PHE A 446 -22.56 16.87 1.52
CA PHE A 446 -23.75 17.00 0.69
C PHE A 446 -24.38 18.40 0.74
N ASP A 447 -23.85 19.31 1.55
CA ASP A 447 -24.41 20.66 1.76
C ASP A 447 -25.89 20.58 2.16
N ILE A 448 -26.18 19.87 3.25
CA ILE A 448 -27.48 19.72 3.92
C ILE A 448 -27.31 20.01 5.42
N GLY A 449 -28.32 20.55 6.09
CA GLY A 449 -28.17 20.97 7.48
C GLY A 449 -27.91 19.85 8.46
N LYS A 450 -28.66 18.71 8.37
CA LYS A 450 -28.53 17.60 9.30
C LYS A 450 -28.74 16.24 8.61
N VAL A 451 -27.98 15.23 9.05
CA VAL A 451 -28.17 13.83 8.64
C VAL A 451 -28.38 12.98 9.90
N TYR A 452 -29.46 12.22 9.95
CA TYR A 452 -29.80 11.29 11.00
C TYR A 452 -29.70 9.86 10.49
N GLY A 453 -29.12 8.98 11.29
CA GLY A 453 -29.13 7.55 10.99
C GLY A 453 -30.36 6.83 11.53
N TYR A 454 -30.69 5.67 10.97
CA TYR A 454 -31.64 4.72 11.54
C TYR A 454 -31.24 3.29 11.19
N HIS A 455 -31.51 2.34 12.11
CA HIS A 455 -31.28 0.93 11.85
C HIS A 455 -32.33 0.36 10.91
N ILE A 456 -31.89 -0.38 9.89
CA ILE A 456 -32.80 -1.18 9.05
C ILE A 456 -33.26 -2.38 9.90
N LYS A 457 -34.58 -2.54 10.04
CA LYS A 457 -35.20 -3.70 10.74
C LYS A 457 -35.08 -4.97 9.92
#